data_1d2c880866a54b3bc6cf0eec3f2ce3c0
#
_entry.id   1d2c880866a54b3bc6cf0eec3f2ce3c0
#
_cell.length_a   1.000
_cell.length_b   1.000
_cell.length_c   1.000
_cell.angle_alpha   90.00
_cell.angle_beta   90.00
_cell.angle_gamma   90.00
#
_symmetry.space_group_name_H-M   'P 1'
#
loop_
_entity.id
_entity.type
_entity.pdbx_description
1 polymer ?
#
loop_
_entity_poly.entity_id
_entity_poly.type
_entity_poly.pdbx_seq_one_letter_code
_entity_poly.pdbx_strand_id
1 'polypeptide(L)'
;MRALEPEDLELLYTIENDPEVWDVTAIGAPCSRYALKQYVASQQTLGECDQLRLVVALRDNSRAIVIVDLSAYDAIDRRAEMGIWLLRAERGKGYGAAALSLLEDYARDRLRLHSLLARSATEGNDAALALFRSAGYEQAGTLKDWHYSKGKYSDMALFQKIFGE
;
A
#
# COMPACT_ATOMS: atom_id res chain seq x y z
N MET A 1 11.60 0.53 8.40
CA MET A 1 10.20 1.00 8.31
C MET A 1 9.91 1.83 9.55
N ARG A 2 9.18 2.94 9.44
CA ARG A 2 8.87 3.89 10.51
C ARG A 2 7.51 4.57 10.28
N ALA A 3 7.00 5.27 11.28
CA ALA A 3 5.81 6.11 11.14
C ALA A 3 6.04 7.26 10.15
N LEU A 4 4.96 7.87 9.68
CA LEU A 4 4.99 9.12 8.95
C LEU A 4 5.47 10.25 9.86
N GLU A 5 6.31 11.11 9.31
CA GLU A 5 6.82 12.31 9.96
C GLU A 5 6.51 13.56 9.10
N PRO A 6 6.53 14.77 9.67
CA PRO A 6 6.27 16.00 8.91
C PRO A 6 7.17 16.16 7.67
N GLU A 7 8.40 15.62 7.71
CA GLU A 7 9.37 15.65 6.60
C GLU A 7 8.94 14.80 5.41
N ASP A 8 8.01 13.86 5.59
CA ASP A 8 7.49 13.01 4.53
C ASP A 8 6.37 13.66 3.69
N LEU A 9 5.98 14.89 4.02
CA LEU A 9 4.88 15.59 3.35
C LEU A 9 5.06 15.65 1.82
N GLU A 10 6.26 15.93 1.34
CA GLU A 10 6.52 16.03 -0.11
C GLU A 10 6.51 14.65 -0.79
N LEU A 11 6.90 13.60 -0.09
CA LEU A 11 6.74 12.22 -0.58
C LEU A 11 5.26 11.89 -0.76
N LEU A 12 4.44 12.14 0.27
CA LEU A 12 2.99 11.94 0.21
C LEU A 12 2.36 12.76 -0.92
N TYR A 13 2.70 14.04 -0.99
CA TYR A 13 2.16 14.94 -2.02
C TYR A 13 2.49 14.44 -3.43
N THR A 14 3.69 13.93 -3.64
CA THR A 14 4.12 13.38 -4.93
C THR A 14 3.36 12.11 -5.29
N ILE A 15 3.19 11.19 -4.34
CA ILE A 15 2.49 9.91 -4.57
C ILE A 15 0.99 10.14 -4.75
N GLU A 16 0.34 10.90 -3.86
CA GLU A 16 -1.12 11.12 -3.88
C GLU A 16 -1.58 11.93 -5.11
N ASN A 17 -0.68 12.67 -5.74
CA ASN A 17 -0.97 13.47 -6.94
C ASN A 17 -0.34 12.89 -8.22
N ASP A 18 0.22 11.69 -8.18
CA ASP A 18 0.73 11.03 -9.39
C ASP A 18 -0.45 10.46 -10.22
N PRO A 19 -0.65 10.91 -11.47
CA PRO A 19 -1.70 10.39 -12.34
C PRO A 19 -1.65 8.88 -12.54
N GLU A 20 -0.46 8.25 -12.52
CA GLU A 20 -0.34 6.79 -12.60
C GLU A 20 -0.89 6.09 -11.35
N VAL A 21 -0.78 6.71 -10.19
CA VAL A 21 -1.41 6.21 -8.97
C VAL A 21 -2.92 6.28 -9.07
N TRP A 22 -3.46 7.39 -9.61
CA TRP A 22 -4.90 7.53 -9.83
C TRP A 22 -5.44 6.47 -10.80
N ASP A 23 -4.66 6.11 -11.82
CA ASP A 23 -5.06 5.11 -12.81
C ASP A 23 -5.22 3.69 -12.24
N VAL A 24 -4.68 3.41 -11.06
CA VAL A 24 -4.71 2.09 -10.43
C VAL A 24 -5.33 2.09 -9.03
N THR A 25 -5.84 3.24 -8.58
CA THR A 25 -6.48 3.43 -7.27
C THR A 25 -7.84 4.09 -7.40
N ALA A 26 -8.57 4.17 -6.29
CA ALA A 26 -9.85 4.91 -6.22
C ALA A 26 -9.68 6.39 -5.83
N ILE A 27 -8.48 6.98 -5.97
CA ILE A 27 -8.26 8.40 -5.67
C ILE A 27 -8.91 9.24 -6.76
N GLY A 28 -9.95 9.97 -6.41
CA GLY A 28 -10.78 10.72 -7.37
C GLY A 28 -10.47 12.22 -7.45
N ALA A 29 -9.55 12.75 -6.64
CA ALA A 29 -9.27 14.18 -6.59
C ALA A 29 -7.84 14.47 -6.13
N PRO A 30 -7.22 15.57 -6.58
CA PRO A 30 -5.92 16.00 -6.10
C PRO A 30 -5.94 16.30 -4.60
N CYS A 31 -4.89 15.88 -3.89
CA CYS A 31 -4.67 16.17 -2.49
C CYS A 31 -3.88 17.47 -2.31
N SER A 32 -4.38 18.38 -1.45
CA SER A 32 -3.63 19.59 -1.09
C SER A 32 -2.57 19.28 -0.03
N ARG A 33 -1.46 20.04 -0.03
CA ARG A 33 -0.46 19.96 1.06
C ARG A 33 -1.06 20.25 2.43
N TYR A 34 -2.06 21.10 2.50
CA TYR A 34 -2.76 21.40 3.75
C TYR A 34 -3.48 20.15 4.31
N ALA A 35 -4.26 19.45 3.47
CA ALA A 35 -4.94 18.23 3.87
C ALA A 35 -3.95 17.13 4.27
N LEU A 36 -2.87 16.96 3.51
CA LEU A 36 -1.83 15.97 3.82
C LEU A 36 -1.07 16.32 5.10
N LYS A 37 -0.84 17.61 5.39
CA LYS A 37 -0.23 18.05 6.66
C LYS A 37 -1.10 17.71 7.86
N GLN A 38 -2.42 17.90 7.75
CA GLN A 38 -3.36 17.51 8.80
C GLN A 38 -3.39 15.98 8.95
N TYR A 39 -3.36 15.23 7.85
CA TYR A 39 -3.31 13.78 7.87
C TYR A 39 -2.03 13.26 8.57
N VAL A 40 -0.86 13.80 8.24
CA VAL A 40 0.41 13.43 8.91
C VAL A 40 0.37 13.75 10.41
N ALA A 41 -0.27 14.86 10.80
CA ALA A 41 -0.40 15.25 12.20
C ALA A 41 -1.45 14.42 12.96
N SER A 42 -2.30 13.66 12.28
CA SER A 42 -3.28 12.80 12.90
C SER A 42 -2.63 11.53 13.47
N GLN A 43 -3.16 11.03 14.58
CA GLN A 43 -2.72 9.75 15.12
C GLN A 43 -3.16 8.61 14.22
N GLN A 44 -2.22 7.77 13.82
CA GLN A 44 -2.47 6.60 12.97
C GLN A 44 -2.27 5.32 13.80
N THR A 45 -3.34 4.86 14.41
CA THR A 45 -3.36 3.62 15.19
C THR A 45 -4.43 2.70 14.63
N LEU A 46 -4.07 1.47 14.26
CA LEU A 46 -5.05 0.48 13.79
C LEU A 46 -6.12 0.23 14.85
N GLY A 47 -7.37 0.19 14.41
CA GLY A 47 -8.54 0.06 15.27
C GLY A 47 -9.13 1.38 15.76
N GLU A 48 -8.37 2.47 15.74
CA GLU A 48 -8.85 3.83 16.03
C GLU A 48 -8.97 4.66 14.76
N CYS A 49 -8.13 4.35 13.75
CA CYS A 49 -8.16 4.95 12.42
C CYS A 49 -8.41 3.87 11.37
N ASP A 50 -9.00 4.27 10.24
CA ASP A 50 -9.30 3.38 9.13
C ASP A 50 -8.04 2.86 8.42
N GLN A 51 -6.89 3.52 8.63
CA GLN A 51 -5.65 3.21 7.93
C GLN A 51 -4.43 3.49 8.82
N LEU A 52 -3.47 2.56 8.83
CA LEU A 52 -2.11 2.78 9.30
C LEU A 52 -1.19 2.92 8.09
N ARG A 53 -0.51 4.06 7.97
CA ARG A 53 0.45 4.32 6.91
C ARG A 53 1.87 4.42 7.47
N LEU A 54 2.79 3.68 6.87
CA LEU A 54 4.18 3.61 7.29
C LEU A 54 5.11 3.94 6.12
N VAL A 55 6.29 4.46 6.45
CA VAL A 55 7.32 4.81 5.48
C VAL A 55 8.45 3.80 5.53
N VAL A 56 8.92 3.36 4.36
CA VAL A 56 10.17 2.63 4.20
C VAL A 56 11.22 3.59 3.64
N ALA A 57 12.31 3.74 4.38
CA ALA A 57 13.41 4.65 4.04
C ALA A 57 14.71 3.86 3.85
N LEU A 58 15.61 4.41 3.05
CA LEU A 58 16.97 3.88 2.88
C LEU A 58 17.76 4.03 4.18
N ARG A 59 18.63 3.07 4.48
CA ARG A 59 19.43 3.08 5.72
C ARG A 59 20.58 4.09 5.72
N ASP A 60 21.15 4.35 4.56
CA ASP A 60 22.34 5.18 4.39
C ASP A 60 22.07 6.68 4.62
N ASN A 61 20.89 7.16 4.20
CA ASN A 61 20.56 8.58 4.20
C ASN A 61 19.16 8.90 4.73
N SER A 62 18.45 7.90 5.24
CA SER A 62 17.07 8.01 5.77
C SER A 62 16.03 8.56 4.78
N ARG A 63 16.37 8.61 3.48
CA ARG A 63 15.45 9.08 2.44
C ARG A 63 14.29 8.11 2.28
N ALA A 64 13.07 8.60 2.46
CA ALA A 64 11.84 7.86 2.27
C ALA A 64 11.63 7.55 0.78
N ILE A 65 11.30 6.30 0.44
CA ILE A 65 11.17 5.83 -0.94
C ILE A 65 9.90 5.03 -1.20
N VAL A 66 9.31 4.43 -0.17
CA VAL A 66 8.10 3.63 -0.25
C VAL A 66 7.15 4.03 0.86
N ILE A 67 5.87 4.07 0.54
CA ILE A 67 4.78 4.08 1.52
C ILE A 67 4.12 2.72 1.50
N VAL A 68 3.84 2.17 2.66
CA VAL A 68 3.03 0.96 2.84
C VAL A 68 1.86 1.26 3.76
N ASP A 69 0.72 0.66 3.45
CA ASP A 69 -0.53 0.87 4.16
C ASP A 69 -1.08 -0.44 4.72
N LEU A 70 -1.74 -0.35 5.86
CA LEU A 70 -2.71 -1.34 6.33
C LEU A 70 -4.05 -0.65 6.56
N SER A 71 -5.11 -1.21 6.01
CA SER A 71 -6.50 -0.73 6.12
C SER A 71 -7.45 -1.90 6.32
N ALA A 72 -8.72 -1.62 6.51
CA ALA A 72 -9.76 -2.63 6.75
C ALA A 72 -9.33 -3.68 7.81
N TYR A 73 -8.69 -3.19 8.88
CA TYR A 73 -8.20 -4.02 9.97
C TYR A 73 -9.37 -4.66 10.73
N ASP A 74 -9.30 -5.96 10.88
CA ASP A 74 -10.25 -6.76 11.65
C ASP A 74 -9.49 -7.51 12.75
N ALA A 75 -9.73 -7.08 14.00
CA ALA A 75 -9.07 -7.65 15.17
C ALA A 75 -9.57 -9.05 15.53
N ILE A 76 -10.82 -9.38 15.17
CA ILE A 76 -11.42 -10.69 15.45
C ILE A 76 -10.87 -11.73 14.48
N ASP A 77 -10.94 -11.44 13.18
CA ASP A 77 -10.45 -12.32 12.13
C ASP A 77 -8.93 -12.17 11.92
N ARG A 78 -8.28 -11.24 12.62
CA ARG A 78 -6.85 -10.97 12.54
C ARG A 78 -6.36 -10.79 11.11
N ARG A 79 -7.01 -9.94 10.35
CA ARG A 79 -6.72 -9.65 8.95
C ARG A 79 -6.66 -8.15 8.67
N ALA A 80 -5.99 -7.79 7.60
CA ALA A 80 -6.00 -6.43 7.07
C ALA A 80 -5.83 -6.45 5.55
N GLU A 81 -6.18 -5.34 4.93
CA GLU A 81 -5.85 -5.06 3.55
C GLU A 81 -4.56 -4.22 3.48
N MET A 82 -3.66 -4.54 2.56
CA MET A 82 -2.39 -3.83 2.41
C MET A 82 -2.31 -3.07 1.09
N GLY A 83 -1.63 -1.94 1.12
CA GLY A 83 -1.23 -1.16 -0.04
C GLY A 83 0.28 -0.92 -0.04
N ILE A 84 0.85 -0.69 -1.23
CA ILE A 84 2.26 -0.37 -1.41
C ILE A 84 2.44 0.64 -2.54
N TRP A 85 3.15 1.73 -2.26
CA TRP A 85 3.36 2.86 -3.16
C TRP A 85 4.83 3.19 -3.23
N LEU A 86 5.41 3.02 -4.39
CA LEU A 86 6.83 3.24 -4.63
C LEU A 86 7.03 4.40 -5.59
N LEU A 87 7.91 5.33 -5.22
CA LEU A 87 8.34 6.40 -6.13
C LEU A 87 8.79 5.83 -7.46
N ARG A 88 8.35 6.43 -8.57
CA ARG A 88 8.66 5.97 -9.94
C ARG A 88 10.17 5.78 -10.16
N ALA A 89 10.98 6.75 -9.73
CA ALA A 89 12.44 6.72 -9.86
C ALA A 89 13.12 5.58 -9.08
N GLU A 90 12.40 4.94 -8.18
CA GLU A 90 12.91 3.86 -7.31
C GLU A 90 12.42 2.47 -7.74
N ARG A 91 11.56 2.38 -8.75
CA ARG A 91 11.05 1.11 -9.29
C ARG A 91 12.17 0.31 -9.97
N GLY A 92 12.00 -1.02 -10.04
CA GLY A 92 12.95 -1.92 -10.67
C GLY A 92 14.23 -2.20 -9.91
N LYS A 93 14.38 -1.66 -8.67
CA LYS A 93 15.60 -1.80 -7.84
C LYS A 93 15.43 -2.80 -6.67
N GLY A 94 14.34 -3.56 -6.64
CA GLY A 94 14.04 -4.51 -5.57
C GLY A 94 13.42 -3.91 -4.30
N TYR A 95 13.25 -2.60 -4.22
CA TYR A 95 12.73 -1.94 -3.02
C TYR A 95 11.28 -2.29 -2.70
N GLY A 96 10.45 -2.58 -3.71
CA GLY A 96 9.08 -3.02 -3.51
C GLY A 96 9.01 -4.35 -2.76
N ALA A 97 9.83 -5.33 -3.17
CA ALA A 97 9.90 -6.62 -2.50
C ALA A 97 10.44 -6.52 -1.06
N ALA A 98 11.46 -5.70 -0.84
CA ALA A 98 12.01 -5.46 0.49
C ALA A 98 10.98 -4.76 1.42
N ALA A 99 10.25 -3.76 0.90
CA ALA A 99 9.22 -3.06 1.65
C ALA A 99 8.04 -3.98 2.00
N LEU A 100 7.62 -4.82 1.06
CA LEU A 100 6.56 -5.80 1.29
C LEU A 100 6.96 -6.81 2.37
N SER A 101 8.18 -7.35 2.31
CA SER A 101 8.70 -8.25 3.35
C SER A 101 8.71 -7.59 4.74
N LEU A 102 9.13 -6.32 4.85
CA LEU A 102 9.11 -5.59 6.12
C LEU A 102 7.68 -5.40 6.66
N LEU A 103 6.71 -5.14 5.78
CA LEU A 103 5.31 -5.02 6.16
C LEU A 103 4.74 -6.36 6.62
N GLU A 104 5.06 -7.45 5.93
CA GLU A 104 4.64 -8.82 6.29
C GLU A 104 5.18 -9.22 7.66
N ASP A 105 6.46 -8.98 7.92
CA ASP A 105 7.06 -9.27 9.24
C ASP A 105 6.38 -8.45 10.35
N TYR A 106 6.11 -7.17 10.08
CA TYR A 106 5.38 -6.32 11.03
C TYR A 106 3.95 -6.81 11.26
N ALA A 107 3.23 -7.15 10.21
CA ALA A 107 1.85 -7.66 10.27
C ALA A 107 1.79 -8.99 11.05
N ARG A 108 2.68 -9.93 10.73
CA ARG A 108 2.74 -11.24 11.38
C ARG A 108 3.20 -11.15 12.83
N ASP A 109 4.35 -10.50 13.08
CA ASP A 109 5.06 -10.63 14.34
C ASP A 109 4.60 -9.61 15.39
N ARG A 110 4.23 -8.40 14.97
CA ARG A 110 3.78 -7.32 15.88
C ARG A 110 2.28 -7.23 16.01
N LEU A 111 1.57 -7.27 14.87
CA LEU A 111 0.11 -7.16 14.85
C LEU A 111 -0.60 -8.50 15.02
N ARG A 112 0.14 -9.61 14.90
CA ARG A 112 -0.40 -10.98 15.01
C ARG A 112 -1.51 -11.24 14.01
N LEU A 113 -1.43 -10.64 12.84
CA LEU A 113 -2.38 -10.92 11.78
C LEU A 113 -2.24 -12.35 11.27
N HIS A 114 -3.38 -12.95 10.94
CA HIS A 114 -3.45 -14.26 10.30
C HIS A 114 -3.26 -14.14 8.78
N SER A 115 -3.78 -13.06 8.18
CA SER A 115 -3.68 -12.89 6.73
C SER A 115 -3.65 -11.43 6.30
N LEU A 116 -3.08 -11.21 5.12
CA LEU A 116 -3.14 -9.95 4.37
C LEU A 116 -3.86 -10.16 3.05
N LEU A 117 -4.67 -9.17 2.67
CA LEU A 117 -5.29 -9.04 1.36
C LEU A 117 -4.61 -7.88 0.63
N ALA A 118 -4.31 -8.08 -0.66
CA ALA A 118 -3.90 -7.01 -1.57
C ALA A 118 -4.83 -6.98 -2.77
N ARG A 119 -5.15 -5.78 -3.24
CA ARG A 119 -5.94 -5.58 -4.47
C ARG A 119 -5.08 -4.93 -5.53
N SER A 120 -5.24 -5.37 -6.78
CA SER A 120 -4.56 -4.76 -7.92
C SER A 120 -5.44 -4.79 -9.16
N ALA A 121 -5.53 -3.66 -9.85
CA ALA A 121 -6.12 -3.64 -11.19
C ALA A 121 -5.37 -4.65 -12.09
N THR A 122 -6.11 -5.39 -12.90
CA THR A 122 -5.53 -6.43 -13.78
C THR A 122 -4.88 -5.84 -15.02
N GLU A 123 -5.20 -4.60 -15.35
CA GLU A 123 -4.62 -3.87 -16.47
C GLU A 123 -3.80 -2.68 -15.96
N GLY A 124 -2.65 -2.45 -16.57
CA GLY A 124 -1.80 -1.29 -16.28
C GLY A 124 -1.00 -1.36 -14.97
N ASN A 125 -1.09 -2.45 -14.22
CA ASN A 125 -0.39 -2.63 -12.94
C ASN A 125 0.41 -3.95 -12.86
N ASP A 126 1.04 -4.34 -13.97
CA ASP A 126 1.79 -5.59 -14.10
C ASP A 126 2.89 -5.74 -13.04
N ALA A 127 3.51 -4.63 -12.65
CA ALA A 127 4.55 -4.63 -11.62
C ALA A 127 4.03 -5.06 -10.24
N ALA A 128 2.84 -4.61 -9.84
CA ALA A 128 2.21 -5.02 -8.59
C ALA A 128 1.74 -6.49 -8.64
N LEU A 129 1.16 -6.92 -9.77
CA LEU A 129 0.77 -8.31 -9.97
C LEU A 129 1.98 -9.27 -9.86
N ALA A 130 3.11 -8.90 -10.48
CA ALA A 130 4.36 -9.66 -10.40
C ALA A 130 4.92 -9.66 -8.98
N LEU A 131 4.90 -8.51 -8.30
CA LEU A 131 5.35 -8.37 -6.92
C LEU A 131 4.60 -9.31 -5.98
N PHE A 132 3.26 -9.29 -6.00
CA PHE A 132 2.47 -10.13 -5.11
C PHE A 132 2.69 -11.62 -5.38
N ARG A 133 2.73 -12.04 -6.65
CA ARG A 133 3.02 -13.44 -7.00
C ARG A 133 4.41 -13.87 -6.52
N SER A 134 5.43 -13.04 -6.72
CA SER A 134 6.81 -13.35 -6.29
C SER A 134 6.97 -13.38 -4.76
N ALA A 135 6.13 -12.65 -4.03
CA ALA A 135 6.08 -12.63 -2.58
C ALA A 135 5.24 -13.78 -1.99
N GLY A 136 4.68 -14.67 -2.82
CA GLY A 136 3.92 -15.83 -2.38
C GLY A 136 2.46 -15.53 -2.04
N TYR A 137 1.90 -14.43 -2.56
CA TYR A 137 0.45 -14.22 -2.51
C TYR A 137 -0.24 -15.09 -3.55
N GLU A 138 -1.34 -15.71 -3.15
CA GLU A 138 -2.22 -16.47 -4.04
C GLU A 138 -3.37 -15.59 -4.53
N GLN A 139 -3.75 -15.73 -5.78
CA GLN A 139 -4.92 -15.03 -6.31
C GLN A 139 -6.19 -15.71 -5.81
N ALA A 140 -6.84 -15.09 -4.83
CA ALA A 140 -8.04 -15.60 -4.18
C ALA A 140 -9.32 -15.33 -4.98
N GLY A 141 -9.29 -14.38 -5.91
CA GLY A 141 -10.46 -14.03 -6.71
C GLY A 141 -10.24 -12.89 -7.68
N THR A 142 -11.31 -12.54 -8.40
CA THR A 142 -11.35 -11.42 -9.32
C THR A 142 -12.72 -10.76 -9.26
N LEU A 143 -12.74 -9.44 -9.02
CA LEU A 143 -13.94 -8.62 -9.12
C LEU A 143 -14.04 -8.09 -10.54
N LYS A 144 -15.16 -8.39 -11.22
CA LYS A 144 -15.38 -8.00 -12.62
C LYS A 144 -15.80 -6.54 -12.73
N ASP A 145 -15.25 -5.84 -13.73
CA ASP A 145 -15.56 -4.43 -14.02
C ASP A 145 -15.51 -3.53 -12.78
N TRP A 146 -14.54 -3.77 -11.91
CA TRP A 146 -14.47 -3.13 -10.59
C TRP A 146 -13.73 -1.78 -10.61
N HIS A 147 -12.77 -1.64 -11.47
CA HIS A 147 -11.94 -0.44 -11.54
C HIS A 147 -12.21 0.34 -12.82
N TYR A 148 -12.56 1.63 -12.68
CA TYR A 148 -12.77 2.52 -13.82
C TYR A 148 -11.60 3.47 -13.97
N SER A 149 -10.92 3.42 -15.11
CA SER A 149 -9.82 4.31 -15.47
C SER A 149 -9.78 4.54 -16.98
N LYS A 150 -9.44 5.75 -17.39
CA LYS A 150 -9.26 6.12 -18.80
C LYS A 150 -10.45 5.76 -19.71
N GLY A 151 -11.66 5.91 -19.18
CA GLY A 151 -12.89 5.70 -19.96
C GLY A 151 -13.35 4.25 -20.08
N LYS A 152 -12.71 3.29 -19.39
CA LYS A 152 -13.07 1.89 -19.40
C LYS A 152 -13.04 1.25 -18.01
N TYR A 153 -13.78 0.16 -17.88
CA TYR A 153 -13.69 -0.71 -16.72
C TYR A 153 -12.62 -1.79 -16.91
N SER A 154 -11.98 -2.17 -15.83
CA SER A 154 -11.09 -3.32 -15.75
C SER A 154 -11.39 -4.14 -14.50
N ASP A 155 -10.97 -5.39 -14.53
CA ASP A 155 -11.11 -6.29 -13.41
C ASP A 155 -10.12 -5.92 -12.28
N MET A 156 -10.47 -6.30 -11.04
CA MET A 156 -9.62 -6.17 -9.87
C MET A 156 -9.25 -7.56 -9.37
N ALA A 157 -7.97 -7.91 -9.39
CA ALA A 157 -7.47 -9.15 -8.80
C ALA A 157 -7.34 -8.99 -7.29
N LEU A 158 -7.77 -10.01 -6.57
CA LEU A 158 -7.62 -10.15 -5.12
C LEU A 158 -6.50 -11.15 -4.84
N PHE A 159 -5.48 -10.71 -4.12
CA PHE A 159 -4.35 -11.52 -3.69
C PHE A 159 -4.36 -11.69 -2.18
N GLN A 160 -4.21 -12.90 -1.71
CA GLN A 160 -4.19 -13.20 -0.29
C GLN A 160 -2.89 -13.91 0.10
N LYS A 161 -2.36 -13.53 1.25
CA LYS A 161 -1.29 -14.27 1.91
C LYS A 161 -1.74 -14.65 3.31
N ILE A 162 -1.73 -15.95 3.62
CA ILE A 162 -1.99 -16.49 4.95
C ILE A 162 -0.65 -16.73 5.62
N PHE A 163 -0.48 -16.18 6.82
CA PHE A 163 0.69 -16.47 7.65
C PHE A 163 0.44 -17.80 8.37
N GLY A 164 1.38 -18.73 8.25
CA GLY A 164 1.33 -19.98 9.03
C GLY A 164 1.31 -19.70 10.54
N GLU A 165 0.80 -20.65 11.31
CA GLU A 165 0.85 -20.63 12.78
C GLU A 165 2.30 -20.69 13.29
#